data_c0cb13b46016e5632aa4f918182fe9c8
#
_entry.id   c0cb13b46016e5632aa4f918182fe9c8
#
_cell.length_a   1.000
_cell.length_b   1.000
_cell.length_c   1.000
_cell.angle_alpha   90.00
_cell.angle_beta   90.00
_cell.angle_gamma   90.00
#
_symmetry.space_group_name_H-M   'P 1'
#
loop_
_entity.id
_entity.type
_entity.pdbx_description
1 polymer ?
#
loop_
_entity_poly.entity_id
_entity_poly.type
_entity_poly.pdbx_seq_one_letter_code
_entity_poly.pdbx_strand_id
1 'polypeptide(L)'
;MTKYWRTYLFSALLLVTCSLLNACKSPAEQRVCFFGSSVCRGVGADSLNGYASQVADALPIGWESVNISIDGNNTYDLFARFERDMTPVEAKYVVIGISLGNEGLHEKGARAVLSYRENMPRLIRMLQEQGRMVIVTNNYPRADFNEVDYEDLCAVNLEVQQWDVPTINVFGTIDDGQGRWAEHMWNGSDIYHPNQLGHEAMASSFPLTMWEALQAGKPLPEYISTQGDENGVACVSFVPEGHVQSYTMSYISADTTYTEVYAAAQQKLWQYANGQQVSVTEGIDKTIGTITIQGNNIHQVFFYRAAMTEREVRALARGKMLRSSLEIYCPLLGGDTTNYAQTMNCVSIHNK
;
A
#
# COMPACT_ATOMS: atom_id res chain seq x y z
N MET A 1 -6.37 49.32 38.89
CA MET A 1 -6.20 48.99 37.47
C MET A 1 -4.99 48.07 37.16
N THR A 2 -4.37 47.38 38.10
CA THR A 2 -3.11 46.61 37.92
C THR A 2 -3.24 45.09 38.06
N LYS A 3 -4.43 44.58 38.36
CA LYS A 3 -4.65 43.11 38.58
C LYS A 3 -5.01 42.33 37.32
N TYR A 4 -5.58 42.98 36.30
CA TYR A 4 -6.04 42.33 35.08
C TYR A 4 -4.95 42.16 34.02
N TRP A 5 -3.92 42.98 34.02
CA TRP A 5 -2.79 42.91 33.05
C TRP A 5 -1.90 41.66 33.24
N ARG A 6 -1.76 41.19 34.49
CA ARG A 6 -0.96 39.98 34.76
C ARG A 6 -1.66 38.70 34.25
N THR A 7 -2.98 38.65 34.26
CA THR A 7 -3.75 37.47 33.79
C THR A 7 -3.70 37.35 32.27
N TYR A 8 -3.74 38.46 31.55
CA TYR A 8 -3.64 38.44 30.08
C TYR A 8 -2.24 38.10 29.56
N LEU A 9 -1.21 38.51 30.27
CA LEU A 9 0.20 38.20 29.95
C LEU A 9 0.49 36.69 30.15
N PHE A 10 -0.07 36.08 31.20
CA PHE A 10 0.08 34.63 31.43
C PHE A 10 -0.70 33.82 30.41
N SER A 11 -1.90 34.22 30.02
CA SER A 11 -2.70 33.53 28.99
C SER A 11 -2.09 33.68 27.59
N ALA A 12 -1.54 34.83 27.26
CA ALA A 12 -0.86 35.06 25.98
C ALA A 12 0.48 34.28 25.92
N LEU A 13 1.21 34.17 27.04
CA LEU A 13 2.46 33.39 27.11
C LEU A 13 2.18 31.88 27.02
N LEU A 14 1.06 31.38 27.60
CA LEU A 14 0.65 29.99 27.50
C LEU A 14 0.20 29.62 26.09
N LEU A 15 -0.50 30.54 25.39
CA LEU A 15 -0.90 30.34 23.99
C LEU A 15 0.30 30.36 23.02
N VAL A 16 1.29 31.22 23.28
CA VAL A 16 2.53 31.28 22.48
C VAL A 16 3.40 30.06 22.75
N THR A 17 3.47 29.55 23.98
CA THR A 17 4.21 28.32 24.29
C THR A 17 3.52 27.07 23.73
N CYS A 18 2.18 27.00 23.71
CA CYS A 18 1.47 25.91 23.02
C CYS A 18 1.66 25.95 21.49
N SER A 19 1.70 27.13 20.89
CA SER A 19 1.99 27.27 19.44
C SER A 19 3.45 26.98 19.09
N LEU A 20 4.41 27.22 20.01
CA LEU A 20 5.82 26.89 19.82
C LEU A 20 6.13 25.42 20.07
N LEU A 21 5.29 24.69 20.82
CA LEU A 21 5.41 23.23 21.00
C LEU A 21 4.90 22.43 19.80
N ASN A 22 4.15 23.06 18.90
CA ASN A 22 3.80 22.48 17.59
C ASN A 22 4.83 22.81 16.49
N ALA A 23 5.87 23.54 16.78
CA ALA A 23 6.91 23.90 15.84
C ALA A 23 8.14 23.00 16.03
N CYS A 24 8.51 22.30 14.98
CA CYS A 24 9.68 21.45 14.80
C CYS A 24 9.53 20.02 15.34
N LYS A 25 8.68 19.20 14.67
CA LYS A 25 9.07 17.80 14.51
C LYS A 25 10.43 17.81 13.81
N SER A 26 11.38 17.03 14.31
CA SER A 26 12.70 16.98 13.67
C SER A 26 12.52 16.52 12.20
N PRO A 27 13.34 16.98 11.26
CA PRO A 27 13.29 16.52 9.88
C PRO A 27 13.30 14.99 9.76
N ALA A 28 13.94 14.29 10.70
CA ALA A 28 13.95 12.84 10.80
C ALA A 28 12.54 12.23 10.98
N GLU A 29 11.65 12.89 11.74
CA GLU A 29 10.28 12.43 12.00
C GLU A 29 9.34 12.57 10.79
N GLN A 30 9.73 13.34 9.78
CA GLN A 30 8.98 13.59 8.54
C GLN A 30 9.81 13.27 7.30
N ARG A 31 10.70 12.30 7.41
CA ARG A 31 11.54 11.87 6.29
C ARG A 31 11.32 10.41 5.96
N VAL A 32 11.17 10.15 4.64
CA VAL A 32 11.02 8.82 4.04
C VAL A 32 12.32 8.42 3.36
N CYS A 33 12.83 7.24 3.66
CA CYS A 33 13.97 6.65 2.95
C CYS A 33 13.47 5.50 2.06
N PHE A 34 13.80 5.55 0.77
CA PHE A 34 13.60 4.42 -0.13
C PHE A 34 14.90 3.59 -0.18
N PHE A 35 14.79 2.33 0.21
CA PHE A 35 15.91 1.40 0.37
C PHE A 35 15.65 0.13 -0.44
N GLY A 36 16.19 0.05 -1.64
CA GLY A 36 15.84 -1.02 -2.57
C GLY A 36 16.84 -1.19 -3.70
N SER A 37 16.32 -1.62 -4.83
CA SER A 37 17.06 -1.92 -6.05
C SER A 37 16.70 -0.93 -7.20
N SER A 38 17.00 -1.33 -8.44
CA SER A 38 16.88 -0.50 -9.65
C SER A 38 15.46 0.05 -9.89
N VAL A 39 14.42 -0.77 -9.74
CA VAL A 39 13.03 -0.31 -9.91
C VAL A 39 12.67 0.73 -8.82
N CYS A 40 13.09 0.51 -7.59
CA CYS A 40 12.93 1.49 -6.51
C CYS A 40 13.74 2.78 -6.76
N ARG A 41 14.89 2.69 -7.44
CA ARG A 41 15.67 3.86 -7.87
C ARG A 41 15.00 4.62 -9.01
N GLY A 42 14.13 3.99 -9.79
CA GLY A 42 13.41 4.57 -10.91
C GLY A 42 13.97 4.19 -12.28
N VAL A 43 14.77 3.13 -12.38
CA VAL A 43 15.27 2.62 -13.67
C VAL A 43 14.09 2.15 -14.51
N GLY A 44 14.07 2.58 -15.77
CA GLY A 44 12.97 2.36 -16.73
C GLY A 44 12.04 3.57 -16.88
N ALA A 45 11.95 4.43 -15.87
CA ALA A 45 11.21 5.67 -15.97
C ALA A 45 12.04 6.81 -16.59
N ASP A 46 11.35 7.80 -17.15
CA ASP A 46 11.95 8.99 -17.73
C ASP A 46 12.74 9.77 -16.66
N SER A 47 14.00 10.06 -16.93
CA SER A 47 14.87 10.82 -16.02
C SER A 47 14.91 10.24 -14.57
N LEU A 48 14.74 8.92 -14.41
CA LEU A 48 14.62 8.24 -13.11
C LEU A 48 13.41 8.71 -12.27
N ASN A 49 12.38 9.29 -12.88
CA ASN A 49 11.12 9.66 -12.22
C ASN A 49 10.23 8.43 -12.00
N GLY A 50 10.79 7.40 -11.34
CA GLY A 50 10.10 6.16 -11.01
C GLY A 50 9.11 6.31 -9.87
N TYR A 51 8.48 5.19 -9.47
CA TYR A 51 7.42 5.20 -8.45
C TYR A 51 7.86 5.85 -7.14
N ALA A 52 9.10 5.62 -6.70
CA ALA A 52 9.59 6.18 -5.44
C ALA A 52 9.73 7.71 -5.49
N SER A 53 10.17 8.27 -6.65
CA SER A 53 10.21 9.72 -6.87
C SER A 53 8.81 10.32 -6.89
N GLN A 54 7.87 9.70 -7.61
CA GLN A 54 6.48 10.16 -7.67
C GLN A 54 5.77 10.11 -6.31
N VAL A 55 6.03 9.06 -5.51
CA VAL A 55 5.55 8.98 -4.12
C VAL A 55 6.19 10.08 -3.26
N ALA A 56 7.48 10.38 -3.47
CA ALA A 56 8.17 11.45 -2.77
C ALA A 56 7.57 12.83 -3.10
N ASP A 57 7.21 13.08 -4.36
CA ASP A 57 6.57 14.32 -4.80
C ASP A 57 5.14 14.48 -4.22
N ALA A 58 4.48 13.37 -3.87
CA ALA A 58 3.15 13.34 -3.25
C ALA A 58 3.18 13.33 -1.71
N LEU A 59 4.34 13.43 -1.08
CA LEU A 59 4.44 13.50 0.38
C LEU A 59 3.75 14.76 0.94
N PRO A 60 3.26 14.73 2.19
CA PRO A 60 2.69 15.91 2.82
C PRO A 60 3.66 17.10 2.86
N ILE A 61 3.13 18.31 2.85
CA ILE A 61 3.95 19.54 2.89
C ILE A 61 4.90 19.52 4.10
N GLY A 62 6.18 19.78 3.84
CA GLY A 62 7.24 19.79 4.85
C GLY A 62 7.87 18.43 5.12
N TRP A 63 7.43 17.38 4.43
CA TRP A 63 8.11 16.09 4.45
C TRP A 63 9.27 16.07 3.44
N GLU A 64 10.26 15.25 3.73
CA GLU A 64 11.43 15.05 2.89
C GLU A 64 11.57 13.58 2.51
N SER A 65 12.28 13.32 1.43
CA SER A 65 12.64 11.96 1.02
C SER A 65 14.13 11.83 0.69
N VAL A 66 14.62 10.63 0.81
CA VAL A 66 15.94 10.23 0.31
C VAL A 66 15.83 8.85 -0.33
N ASN A 67 16.41 8.66 -1.50
CA ASN A 67 16.46 7.37 -2.16
C ASN A 67 17.91 6.87 -2.20
N ILE A 68 18.19 5.80 -1.44
CA ILE A 68 19.49 5.14 -1.37
C ILE A 68 19.47 3.78 -2.07
N SER A 69 18.53 3.56 -2.99
CA SER A 69 18.44 2.33 -3.78
C SER A 69 19.61 2.20 -4.75
N ILE A 70 20.11 0.97 -4.93
CA ILE A 70 21.24 0.66 -5.82
C ILE A 70 20.83 -0.45 -6.78
N ASP A 71 21.11 -0.27 -8.07
CA ASP A 71 20.78 -1.23 -9.11
C ASP A 71 21.37 -2.61 -8.85
N GLY A 72 20.61 -3.65 -9.18
CA GLY A 72 21.01 -5.02 -9.05
C GLY A 72 21.04 -5.55 -7.60
N ASN A 73 20.79 -4.71 -6.59
CA ASN A 73 20.80 -5.19 -5.20
C ASN A 73 19.68 -6.20 -4.94
N ASN A 74 20.00 -7.20 -4.16
CA ASN A 74 19.10 -8.14 -3.51
C ASN A 74 19.16 -7.96 -1.98
N THR A 75 18.51 -8.83 -1.22
CA THR A 75 18.48 -8.71 0.25
C THR A 75 19.87 -8.86 0.88
N TYR A 76 20.76 -9.69 0.34
CA TYR A 76 22.13 -9.82 0.84
C TYR A 76 22.95 -8.55 0.64
N ASP A 77 22.76 -7.86 -0.50
CA ASP A 77 23.40 -6.57 -0.76
C ASP A 77 22.89 -5.49 0.18
N LEU A 78 21.58 -5.48 0.50
CA LEU A 78 21.03 -4.58 1.48
C LEU A 78 21.67 -4.79 2.87
N PHE A 79 21.87 -6.04 3.30
CA PHE A 79 22.59 -6.33 4.54
C PHE A 79 24.04 -5.86 4.48
N ALA A 80 24.75 -6.15 3.38
CA ALA A 80 26.17 -5.82 3.24
C ALA A 80 26.44 -4.29 3.34
N ARG A 81 25.48 -3.48 2.93
CA ARG A 81 25.60 -2.01 2.97
C ARG A 81 24.77 -1.33 4.06
N PHE A 82 24.09 -2.09 4.91
CA PHE A 82 23.16 -1.55 5.91
C PHE A 82 23.83 -0.53 6.82
N GLU A 83 24.93 -0.89 7.47
CA GLU A 83 25.65 0.00 8.39
C GLU A 83 26.27 1.22 7.69
N ARG A 84 26.74 1.07 6.46
CA ARG A 84 27.35 2.15 5.71
C ARG A 84 26.33 3.14 5.17
N ASP A 85 25.22 2.64 4.58
CA ASP A 85 24.31 3.45 3.78
C ASP A 85 22.98 3.74 4.49
N MET A 86 22.45 2.79 5.27
CA MET A 86 21.14 2.94 5.91
C MET A 86 21.25 3.53 7.33
N THR A 87 22.19 3.05 8.15
CA THR A 87 22.35 3.49 9.55
C THR A 87 22.55 4.99 9.67
N PRO A 88 23.36 5.69 8.83
CA PRO A 88 23.54 7.13 8.93
C PRO A 88 22.36 7.97 8.39
N VAL A 89 21.38 7.36 7.74
CA VAL A 89 20.22 8.10 7.21
C VAL A 89 19.26 8.44 8.35
N GLU A 90 19.06 9.72 8.59
CA GLU A 90 18.06 10.21 9.54
C GLU A 90 16.68 10.22 8.89
N ALA A 91 15.96 9.08 8.92
CA ALA A 91 14.60 8.95 8.41
C ALA A 91 13.78 8.05 9.34
N LYS A 92 12.58 8.51 9.70
CA LYS A 92 11.63 7.74 10.52
C LYS A 92 10.98 6.59 9.73
N TYR A 93 10.69 6.83 8.45
CA TYR A 93 9.99 5.88 7.59
C TYR A 93 10.95 5.30 6.57
N VAL A 94 10.90 3.97 6.38
CA VAL A 94 11.74 3.27 5.40
C VAL A 94 10.85 2.40 4.51
N VAL A 95 10.84 2.69 3.21
CA VAL A 95 10.20 1.84 2.21
C VAL A 95 11.24 0.86 1.66
N ILE A 96 11.04 -0.43 1.89
CA ILE A 96 11.87 -1.49 1.29
C ILE A 96 11.28 -1.84 -0.07
N GLY A 97 12.01 -1.51 -1.15
CA GLY A 97 11.63 -1.76 -2.55
C GLY A 97 12.48 -2.85 -3.21
N ILE A 98 12.30 -4.10 -2.80
CA ILE A 98 12.99 -5.30 -3.33
C ILE A 98 11.95 -6.31 -3.79
N SER A 99 12.21 -7.00 -4.89
CA SER A 99 11.37 -8.06 -5.43
C SER A 99 12.11 -9.41 -5.48
N LEU A 100 11.36 -10.50 -5.56
CA LEU A 100 11.87 -11.85 -5.82
C LEU A 100 12.73 -11.93 -7.08
N GLY A 101 12.46 -11.07 -8.08
CA GLY A 101 13.31 -10.93 -9.25
C GLY A 101 14.75 -10.53 -8.92
N ASN A 102 14.92 -9.72 -7.87
CA ASN A 102 16.25 -9.33 -7.39
C ASN A 102 16.98 -10.48 -6.67
N GLU A 103 16.24 -11.40 -6.04
CA GLU A 103 16.80 -12.64 -5.47
C GLU A 103 17.19 -13.66 -6.55
N GLY A 104 16.76 -13.44 -7.79
CA GLY A 104 16.97 -14.33 -8.93
C GLY A 104 15.92 -15.44 -9.00
N LEU A 105 14.63 -15.11 -8.85
CA LEU A 105 13.53 -16.08 -8.89
C LEU A 105 13.57 -16.93 -10.15
N HIS A 106 13.72 -16.31 -11.33
CA HIS A 106 13.75 -17.01 -12.61
C HIS A 106 14.94 -17.98 -12.73
N GLU A 107 16.10 -17.57 -12.22
CA GLU A 107 17.35 -18.32 -12.33
C GLU A 107 17.53 -19.38 -11.23
N LYS A 108 16.95 -19.16 -10.03
CA LYS A 108 17.22 -19.97 -8.84
C LYS A 108 15.96 -20.63 -8.25
N GLY A 109 14.75 -20.24 -8.72
CA GLY A 109 13.48 -20.80 -8.28
C GLY A 109 13.30 -20.74 -6.75
N ALA A 110 12.95 -21.87 -6.16
CA ALA A 110 12.68 -22.00 -4.72
C ALA A 110 13.80 -21.48 -3.81
N ARG A 111 15.05 -21.43 -4.26
CA ARG A 111 16.16 -20.87 -3.45
C ARG A 111 16.02 -19.35 -3.28
N ALA A 112 15.57 -18.65 -4.32
CA ALA A 112 15.29 -17.23 -4.24
C ALA A 112 14.14 -16.96 -3.25
N VAL A 113 13.08 -17.76 -3.32
CA VAL A 113 11.93 -17.70 -2.40
C VAL A 113 12.36 -17.90 -0.96
N LEU A 114 13.19 -18.91 -0.67
CA LEU A 114 13.72 -19.17 0.67
C LEU A 114 14.56 -18.00 1.18
N SER A 115 15.49 -17.49 0.34
CA SER A 115 16.32 -16.34 0.70
C SER A 115 15.46 -15.11 1.06
N TYR A 116 14.44 -14.80 0.27
CA TYR A 116 13.54 -13.70 0.52
C TYR A 116 12.79 -13.86 1.85
N ARG A 117 12.20 -15.06 2.09
CA ARG A 117 11.46 -15.37 3.33
C ARG A 117 12.31 -15.31 4.58
N GLU A 118 13.60 -15.64 4.50
CA GLU A 118 14.52 -15.55 5.63
C GLU A 118 15.03 -14.13 5.85
N ASN A 119 15.40 -13.45 4.77
CA ASN A 119 16.10 -12.18 4.83
C ASN A 119 15.18 -11.00 5.10
N MET A 120 14.02 -10.93 4.45
CA MET A 120 13.13 -9.77 4.59
C MET A 120 12.64 -9.54 6.03
N PRO A 121 12.14 -10.57 6.77
CA PRO A 121 11.78 -10.35 8.18
C PRO A 121 12.96 -9.95 9.06
N ARG A 122 14.17 -10.40 8.73
CA ARG A 122 15.38 -9.98 9.44
C ARG A 122 15.71 -8.51 9.16
N LEU A 123 15.63 -8.07 7.91
CA LEU A 123 15.87 -6.68 7.52
C LEU A 123 14.84 -5.74 8.18
N ILE A 124 13.58 -6.14 8.21
CA ILE A 124 12.50 -5.40 8.89
C ILE A 124 12.85 -5.23 10.37
N ARG A 125 13.21 -6.30 11.08
CA ARG A 125 13.59 -6.21 12.50
C ARG A 125 14.78 -5.29 12.73
N MET A 126 15.83 -5.35 11.92
CA MET A 126 17.01 -4.48 12.04
C MET A 126 16.63 -2.99 11.94
N LEU A 127 15.71 -2.64 11.04
CA LEU A 127 15.20 -1.28 10.90
C LEU A 127 14.32 -0.87 12.09
N GLN A 128 13.45 -1.77 12.56
CA GLN A 128 12.61 -1.53 13.73
C GLN A 128 13.41 -1.37 15.02
N GLU A 129 14.51 -2.11 15.20
CA GLU A 129 15.46 -1.97 16.32
C GLU A 129 16.14 -0.59 16.33
N GLN A 130 16.26 0.07 15.16
CA GLN A 130 16.69 1.47 15.05
C GLN A 130 15.54 2.48 15.28
N GLY A 131 14.35 2.02 15.70
CA GLY A 131 13.17 2.86 15.94
C GLY A 131 12.49 3.37 14.66
N ARG A 132 12.75 2.73 13.52
CA ARG A 132 12.17 3.12 12.23
C ARG A 132 10.84 2.41 12.00
N MET A 133 9.95 3.06 11.28
CA MET A 133 8.73 2.47 10.74
C MET A 133 9.01 1.94 9.34
N VAL A 134 8.76 0.65 9.14
CA VAL A 134 9.09 -0.04 7.90
C VAL A 134 7.83 -0.24 7.07
N ILE A 135 7.89 0.12 5.80
CA ILE A 135 6.89 -0.16 4.78
C ILE A 135 7.51 -1.09 3.75
N VAL A 136 6.80 -2.11 3.29
CA VAL A 136 7.31 -3.07 2.31
C VAL A 136 6.45 -3.04 1.06
N THR A 137 7.06 -2.90 -0.13
CA THR A 137 6.35 -3.14 -1.38
C THR A 137 6.20 -4.64 -1.63
N ASN A 138 5.09 -5.06 -2.21
CA ASN A 138 4.94 -6.41 -2.74
C ASN A 138 5.98 -6.64 -3.84
N ASN A 139 6.27 -7.92 -4.10
CA ASN A 139 7.11 -8.31 -5.20
C ASN A 139 6.41 -8.01 -6.53
N TYR A 140 7.10 -7.35 -7.44
CA TYR A 140 6.61 -7.08 -8.80
C TYR A 140 7.15 -8.12 -9.78
N PRO A 141 6.44 -8.38 -10.91
CA PRO A 141 6.88 -9.33 -11.93
C PRO A 141 8.06 -8.79 -12.74
N ARG A 142 8.63 -9.64 -13.58
CA ARG A 142 9.58 -9.29 -14.65
C ARG A 142 9.05 -9.79 -15.99
N ALA A 143 9.47 -9.18 -17.11
CA ALA A 143 9.00 -9.58 -18.43
C ALA A 143 9.45 -10.98 -18.86
N ASP A 144 10.46 -11.57 -18.21
CA ASP A 144 10.97 -12.92 -18.46
C ASP A 144 10.39 -14.01 -17.54
N PHE A 145 9.49 -13.66 -16.61
CA PHE A 145 8.89 -14.65 -15.72
C PHE A 145 7.99 -15.62 -16.50
N ASN A 146 8.00 -16.87 -16.07
CA ASN A 146 7.15 -17.94 -16.55
C ASN A 146 6.04 -18.26 -15.53
N GLU A 147 5.20 -19.25 -15.83
CA GLU A 147 4.07 -19.65 -15.00
C GLU A 147 4.49 -20.10 -13.59
N VAL A 148 5.63 -20.78 -13.44
CA VAL A 148 6.15 -21.23 -12.13
C VAL A 148 6.61 -20.03 -11.30
N ASP A 149 7.35 -19.11 -11.94
CA ASP A 149 7.78 -17.87 -11.28
C ASP A 149 6.56 -17.05 -10.82
N TYR A 150 5.50 -17.02 -11.63
CA TYR A 150 4.25 -16.32 -11.30
C TYR A 150 3.53 -16.91 -10.09
N GLU A 151 3.43 -18.25 -10.03
CA GLU A 151 2.82 -18.95 -8.91
C GLU A 151 3.58 -18.69 -7.59
N ASP A 152 4.91 -18.73 -7.63
CA ASP A 152 5.76 -18.41 -6.48
C ASP A 152 5.60 -16.94 -6.07
N LEU A 153 5.58 -16.02 -7.04
CA LEU A 153 5.39 -14.59 -6.81
C LEU A 153 4.06 -14.31 -6.11
N CYS A 154 2.95 -14.87 -6.62
CA CYS A 154 1.61 -14.72 -6.04
C CYS A 154 1.53 -15.34 -4.62
N ALA A 155 2.20 -16.48 -4.40
CA ALA A 155 2.22 -17.12 -3.09
C ALA A 155 2.95 -16.25 -2.05
N VAL A 156 4.13 -15.72 -2.39
CA VAL A 156 4.90 -14.87 -1.49
C VAL A 156 4.21 -13.52 -1.28
N ASN A 157 3.59 -12.94 -2.31
CA ASN A 157 2.85 -11.68 -2.16
C ASN A 157 1.67 -11.83 -1.19
N LEU A 158 0.96 -12.95 -1.21
CA LEU A 158 -0.08 -13.23 -0.23
C LEU A 158 0.46 -13.32 1.22
N GLU A 159 1.69 -13.83 1.40
CA GLU A 159 2.36 -13.85 2.71
C GLU A 159 2.75 -12.43 3.15
N VAL A 160 3.37 -11.65 2.25
CA VAL A 160 3.80 -10.26 2.52
C VAL A 160 2.64 -9.40 3.00
N GLN A 161 1.46 -9.53 2.41
CA GLN A 161 0.26 -8.77 2.80
C GLN A 161 -0.22 -9.05 4.23
N GLN A 162 0.27 -10.11 4.87
CA GLN A 162 -0.10 -10.50 6.23
C GLN A 162 1.00 -10.19 7.26
N TRP A 163 2.14 -9.61 6.85
CA TRP A 163 3.20 -9.21 7.76
C TRP A 163 2.78 -8.06 8.68
N ASP A 164 3.42 -7.98 9.85
CA ASP A 164 3.12 -6.96 10.87
C ASP A 164 3.82 -5.61 10.58
N VAL A 165 3.75 -5.19 9.33
CA VAL A 165 4.19 -3.89 8.81
C VAL A 165 3.23 -3.40 7.73
N PRO A 166 3.12 -2.09 7.49
CA PRO A 166 2.43 -1.56 6.31
C PRO A 166 3.01 -2.13 5.03
N THR A 167 2.15 -2.54 4.11
CA THR A 167 2.57 -3.12 2.82
C THR A 167 1.88 -2.44 1.65
N ILE A 168 2.54 -2.41 0.49
CA ILE A 168 2.05 -1.74 -0.72
C ILE A 168 2.01 -2.73 -1.88
N ASN A 169 0.85 -2.87 -2.51
CA ASN A 169 0.65 -3.79 -3.63
C ASN A 169 1.00 -3.14 -4.97
N VAL A 170 2.29 -2.95 -5.22
CA VAL A 170 2.78 -2.47 -6.53
C VAL A 170 2.60 -3.53 -7.64
N PHE A 171 2.44 -4.80 -7.27
CA PHE A 171 2.22 -5.90 -8.21
C PHE A 171 0.89 -5.78 -8.95
N GLY A 172 -0.21 -5.62 -8.21
CA GLY A 172 -1.57 -5.64 -8.77
C GLY A 172 -1.91 -4.44 -9.67
N THR A 173 -1.00 -3.48 -9.83
CA THR A 173 -1.19 -2.34 -10.73
C THR A 173 -0.54 -2.54 -12.10
N ILE A 174 0.42 -3.47 -12.22
CA ILE A 174 1.20 -3.69 -13.45
C ILE A 174 1.08 -5.11 -14.02
N ASP A 175 0.52 -6.04 -13.26
CA ASP A 175 0.42 -7.45 -13.62
C ASP A 175 -0.47 -7.67 -14.86
N ASP A 176 0.02 -8.45 -15.82
CA ASP A 176 -0.73 -8.88 -17.02
C ASP A 176 -1.59 -10.13 -16.79
N GLY A 177 -1.54 -10.72 -15.59
CA GLY A 177 -2.20 -11.96 -15.23
C GLY A 177 -1.44 -13.22 -15.67
N GLN A 178 -0.21 -13.10 -16.18
CA GLN A 178 0.63 -14.19 -16.64
C GLN A 178 2.05 -14.16 -16.05
N GLY A 179 2.30 -13.25 -15.11
CA GLY A 179 3.58 -13.11 -14.44
C GLY A 179 4.48 -12.01 -14.98
N ARG A 180 3.98 -11.20 -15.87
CA ARG A 180 4.69 -10.07 -16.48
C ARG A 180 3.95 -8.79 -16.18
N TRP A 181 4.57 -7.66 -16.48
CA TRP A 181 3.81 -6.41 -16.61
C TRP A 181 3.13 -6.33 -17.97
N ALA A 182 2.05 -5.54 -18.06
CA ALA A 182 1.29 -5.36 -19.28
C ALA A 182 2.17 -4.81 -20.43
N GLU A 183 1.88 -5.19 -21.67
CA GLU A 183 2.72 -4.88 -22.84
C GLU A 183 3.00 -3.37 -23.01
N HIS A 184 2.01 -2.52 -22.78
CA HIS A 184 2.18 -1.07 -22.85
C HIS A 184 3.08 -0.46 -21.76
N MET A 185 3.41 -1.26 -20.74
CA MET A 185 4.35 -0.90 -19.66
C MET A 185 5.76 -1.43 -19.90
N TRP A 186 6.03 -2.02 -21.05
CA TRP A 186 7.35 -2.52 -21.41
C TRP A 186 8.30 -1.38 -21.78
N ASN A 187 9.55 -1.53 -21.40
CA ASN A 187 10.62 -0.57 -21.70
C ASN A 187 11.51 -1.10 -22.83
N GLY A 188 10.96 -1.14 -24.04
CA GLY A 188 11.66 -1.69 -25.21
C GLY A 188 12.03 -3.16 -25.02
N SER A 189 13.33 -3.46 -25.06
CA SER A 189 13.88 -4.83 -24.84
C SER A 189 14.31 -5.10 -23.40
N ASP A 190 14.12 -4.13 -22.49
CA ASP A 190 14.46 -4.30 -21.08
C ASP A 190 13.43 -5.20 -20.38
N ILE A 191 13.86 -6.39 -20.00
CA ILE A 191 13.02 -7.38 -19.32
C ILE A 191 12.99 -7.23 -17.79
N TYR A 192 13.75 -6.27 -17.23
CA TYR A 192 13.94 -6.10 -15.79
C TYR A 192 13.20 -4.88 -15.21
N HIS A 193 12.90 -3.89 -16.04
CA HIS A 193 12.39 -2.60 -15.60
C HIS A 193 11.16 -2.19 -16.41
N PRO A 194 10.03 -1.85 -15.76
CA PRO A 194 8.86 -1.29 -16.44
C PRO A 194 9.20 0.14 -16.93
N ASN A 195 8.46 0.62 -17.92
CA ASN A 195 8.58 1.99 -18.42
C ASN A 195 7.91 3.01 -17.49
N GLN A 196 7.84 4.27 -17.92
CA GLN A 196 7.20 5.37 -17.19
C GLN A 196 5.77 5.03 -16.74
N LEU A 197 4.93 4.45 -17.62
CA LEU A 197 3.53 4.10 -17.31
C LEU A 197 3.46 3.03 -16.22
N GLY A 198 4.36 2.05 -16.24
CA GLY A 198 4.44 1.03 -15.19
C GLY A 198 4.84 1.64 -13.82
N HIS A 199 5.77 2.59 -13.82
CA HIS A 199 6.14 3.30 -12.59
C HIS A 199 4.99 4.19 -12.06
N GLU A 200 4.23 4.86 -12.93
CA GLU A 200 3.03 5.63 -12.56
C GLU A 200 1.97 4.72 -11.95
N ALA A 201 1.76 3.54 -12.54
CA ALA A 201 0.85 2.55 -12.00
C ALA A 201 1.29 2.08 -10.60
N MET A 202 2.58 1.77 -10.40
CA MET A 202 3.13 1.40 -9.09
C MET A 202 2.96 2.54 -8.07
N ALA A 203 3.22 3.79 -8.45
CA ALA A 203 3.05 4.93 -7.56
C ALA A 203 1.59 5.11 -7.12
N SER A 204 0.62 4.87 -8.02
CA SER A 204 -0.82 4.99 -7.73
C SER A 204 -1.31 4.02 -6.66
N SER A 205 -0.56 2.95 -6.35
CA SER A 205 -0.88 1.98 -5.31
C SER A 205 -0.63 2.47 -3.89
N PHE A 206 0.10 3.57 -3.70
CA PHE A 206 0.34 4.16 -2.39
C PHE A 206 -0.87 5.02 -1.97
N PRO A 207 -1.51 4.76 -0.81
CA PRO A 207 -2.52 5.67 -0.28
C PRO A 207 -1.88 7.02 0.10
N LEU A 208 -2.48 8.12 -0.33
CA LEU A 208 -1.86 9.46 -0.18
C LEU A 208 -1.73 9.90 1.28
N THR A 209 -2.77 9.65 2.09
CA THR A 209 -2.80 10.06 3.52
C THR A 209 -2.21 8.99 4.46
N MET A 210 -1.54 7.98 3.91
CA MET A 210 -0.88 6.95 4.72
C MET A 210 0.18 7.57 5.65
N TRP A 211 0.93 8.54 5.18
CA TRP A 211 2.01 9.15 5.93
C TRP A 211 1.52 9.87 7.18
N GLU A 212 0.43 10.65 7.07
CA GLU A 212 -0.22 11.31 8.20
C GLU A 212 -0.82 10.29 9.18
N ALA A 213 -1.44 9.23 8.68
CA ALA A 213 -2.01 8.17 9.51
C ALA A 213 -0.92 7.44 10.31
N LEU A 214 0.21 7.11 9.67
CA LEU A 214 1.36 6.50 10.33
C LEU A 214 1.99 7.46 11.35
N GLN A 215 2.10 8.75 11.02
CA GLN A 215 2.61 9.77 11.94
C GLN A 215 1.70 9.96 13.15
N ALA A 216 0.37 9.84 12.96
CA ALA A 216 -0.61 9.88 14.03
C ALA A 216 -0.59 8.59 14.90
N GLY A 217 0.21 7.61 14.55
CA GLY A 217 0.31 6.34 15.28
C GLY A 217 -0.88 5.41 15.04
N LYS A 218 -1.56 5.54 13.89
CA LYS A 218 -2.68 4.67 13.55
C LYS A 218 -2.19 3.21 13.45
N PRO A 219 -2.79 2.26 14.20
CA PRO A 219 -2.30 0.89 14.27
C PRO A 219 -2.50 0.16 12.93
N LEU A 220 -1.78 -0.94 12.75
CA LEU A 220 -2.07 -1.89 11.68
C LEU A 220 -3.49 -2.42 11.84
N PRO A 221 -4.27 -2.51 10.76
CA PRO A 221 -5.63 -3.01 10.82
C PRO A 221 -5.64 -4.51 11.14
N GLU A 222 -6.56 -4.90 12.04
CA GLU A 222 -6.86 -6.28 12.35
C GLU A 222 -8.27 -6.61 11.87
N TYR A 223 -8.50 -7.87 11.52
CA TYR A 223 -9.82 -8.30 11.07
C TYR A 223 -10.82 -8.28 12.23
N ILE A 224 -11.88 -7.52 12.08
CA ILE A 224 -13.00 -7.44 13.04
C ILE A 224 -14.16 -8.25 12.48
N SER A 225 -14.56 -9.32 13.17
CA SER A 225 -15.71 -10.14 12.74
C SER A 225 -17.01 -9.36 12.93
N THR A 226 -17.82 -9.35 11.88
CA THR A 226 -19.19 -8.78 11.92
C THR A 226 -20.26 -9.89 11.90
N GLN A 227 -19.85 -11.14 12.12
CA GLN A 227 -20.78 -12.26 12.15
C GLN A 227 -21.81 -12.09 13.26
N GLY A 228 -23.07 -12.16 12.91
CA GLY A 228 -24.20 -12.02 13.85
C GLY A 228 -24.61 -10.57 14.12
N ASP A 229 -24.00 -9.58 13.50
CA ASP A 229 -24.52 -8.20 13.54
C ASP A 229 -25.69 -8.05 12.54
N GLU A 230 -26.87 -7.76 13.07
CA GLU A 230 -28.08 -7.52 12.26
C GLU A 230 -28.24 -6.05 11.87
N ASN A 231 -27.35 -5.16 12.34
CA ASN A 231 -27.46 -3.70 12.19
C ASN A 231 -26.59 -3.13 11.07
N GLY A 232 -26.40 -3.85 9.99
CA GLY A 232 -25.69 -3.35 8.82
C GLY A 232 -26.42 -2.18 8.15
N VAL A 233 -25.71 -1.47 7.30
CA VAL A 233 -26.22 -0.26 6.64
C VAL A 233 -26.78 -0.56 5.25
N ALA A 234 -27.65 0.32 4.72
CA ALA A 234 -28.26 0.14 3.40
C ALA A 234 -27.41 0.74 2.25
N CYS A 235 -26.65 1.78 2.54
CA CYS A 235 -25.85 2.46 1.54
C CYS A 235 -24.61 3.07 2.17
N VAL A 236 -23.47 2.86 1.49
CA VAL A 236 -22.16 3.40 1.89
C VAL A 236 -21.54 4.09 0.68
N SER A 237 -20.91 5.24 0.89
CA SER A 237 -20.14 5.89 -0.16
C SER A 237 -18.83 6.46 0.37
N PHE A 238 -17.84 6.54 -0.53
CA PHE A 238 -16.55 7.18 -0.29
C PHE A 238 -15.92 7.62 -1.62
N VAL A 239 -14.94 8.49 -1.51
CA VAL A 239 -14.12 8.92 -2.66
C VAL A 239 -12.70 8.45 -2.41
N PRO A 240 -12.13 7.60 -3.27
CA PRO A 240 -10.71 7.24 -3.19
C PRO A 240 -9.82 8.48 -3.29
N GLU A 241 -8.68 8.45 -2.59
CA GLU A 241 -7.74 9.56 -2.56
C GLU A 241 -7.00 9.71 -3.90
N GLY A 242 -7.06 10.90 -4.51
CA GLY A 242 -6.33 11.21 -5.73
C GLY A 242 -6.61 10.26 -6.89
N HIS A 243 -5.58 9.95 -7.68
CA HIS A 243 -5.71 9.06 -8.84
C HIS A 243 -5.50 7.60 -8.44
N VAL A 244 -6.45 6.74 -8.80
CA VAL A 244 -6.39 5.29 -8.63
C VAL A 244 -6.50 4.63 -10.00
N GLN A 245 -5.51 3.84 -10.39
CA GLN A 245 -5.54 3.14 -11.68
C GLN A 245 -6.25 1.79 -11.58
N SER A 246 -5.87 0.96 -10.62
CA SER A 246 -6.46 -0.34 -10.37
C SER A 246 -6.98 -0.44 -8.94
N TYR A 247 -8.02 -1.23 -8.70
CA TYR A 247 -8.56 -1.38 -7.35
C TYR A 247 -9.15 -2.77 -7.10
N THR A 248 -9.29 -3.06 -5.81
CA THR A 248 -10.16 -4.13 -5.32
C THR A 248 -11.10 -3.52 -4.28
N MET A 249 -12.39 -3.68 -4.48
CA MET A 249 -13.43 -3.34 -3.53
C MET A 249 -14.10 -4.61 -3.03
N SER A 250 -14.23 -4.75 -1.72
CA SER A 250 -14.95 -5.88 -1.13
C SER A 250 -15.87 -5.41 -0.01
N TYR A 251 -17.03 -6.05 0.10
CA TYR A 251 -17.98 -5.83 1.19
C TYR A 251 -18.76 -7.09 1.48
N ILE A 252 -19.33 -7.16 2.68
CA ILE A 252 -20.25 -8.22 3.07
C ILE A 252 -21.67 -7.63 3.06
N SER A 253 -22.61 -8.33 2.39
CA SER A 253 -24.03 -8.01 2.47
C SER A 253 -24.79 -9.28 2.78
N ALA A 254 -25.58 -9.26 3.86
CA ALA A 254 -26.08 -10.47 4.51
C ALA A 254 -24.90 -11.43 4.78
N ASP A 255 -24.94 -12.66 4.31
CA ASP A 255 -23.88 -13.67 4.52
C ASP A 255 -22.95 -13.85 3.31
N THR A 256 -22.99 -12.90 2.36
CA THR A 256 -22.21 -13.00 1.12
C THR A 256 -21.13 -11.93 1.04
N THR A 257 -19.90 -12.36 0.86
CA THR A 257 -18.79 -11.47 0.52
C THR A 257 -18.79 -11.20 -0.99
N TYR A 258 -19.05 -9.97 -1.37
CA TYR A 258 -18.92 -9.49 -2.75
C TYR A 258 -17.57 -8.82 -2.92
N THR A 259 -16.89 -9.14 -4.01
CA THR A 259 -15.62 -8.50 -4.36
C THR A 259 -15.62 -8.12 -5.83
N GLU A 260 -15.24 -6.89 -6.11
CA GLU A 260 -14.99 -6.36 -7.44
C GLU A 260 -13.50 -6.04 -7.57
N VAL A 261 -12.86 -6.55 -8.64
CA VAL A 261 -11.45 -6.32 -8.95
C VAL A 261 -11.35 -5.69 -10.32
N TYR A 262 -10.81 -4.49 -10.38
CA TYR A 262 -10.48 -3.80 -11.63
C TYR A 262 -8.97 -3.73 -11.81
N ALA A 263 -8.45 -4.32 -12.87
CA ALA A 263 -7.05 -4.24 -13.28
C ALA A 263 -6.93 -3.40 -14.56
N ALA A 264 -6.48 -2.17 -14.43
CA ALA A 264 -6.29 -1.27 -15.58
C ALA A 264 -5.26 -1.82 -16.56
N ALA A 265 -4.17 -2.41 -16.06
CA ALA A 265 -3.13 -3.05 -16.86
C ALA A 265 -3.68 -4.12 -17.82
N GLN A 266 -4.74 -4.83 -17.42
CA GLN A 266 -5.39 -5.89 -18.18
C GLN A 266 -6.68 -5.41 -18.87
N GLN A 267 -7.16 -4.20 -18.57
CA GLN A 267 -8.47 -3.69 -18.98
C GLN A 267 -9.61 -4.64 -18.65
N LYS A 268 -9.57 -5.24 -17.45
CA LYS A 268 -10.52 -6.26 -17.00
C LYS A 268 -11.16 -5.90 -15.67
N LEU A 269 -12.41 -6.29 -15.55
CA LEU A 269 -13.19 -6.19 -14.32
C LEU A 269 -13.76 -7.56 -13.98
N TRP A 270 -13.35 -8.10 -12.83
CA TRP A 270 -13.90 -9.35 -12.28
C TRP A 270 -14.85 -9.05 -11.13
N GLN A 271 -15.88 -9.89 -11.03
CA GLN A 271 -16.75 -9.89 -9.86
C GLN A 271 -16.76 -11.29 -9.23
N TYR A 272 -16.75 -11.30 -7.91
CA TYR A 272 -16.71 -12.52 -7.10
C TYR A 272 -17.81 -12.50 -6.06
N ALA A 273 -18.33 -13.69 -5.72
CA ALA A 273 -19.17 -13.94 -4.57
C ALA A 273 -18.54 -15.07 -3.72
N ASN A 274 -18.30 -14.80 -2.45
CA ASN A 274 -17.62 -15.71 -1.52
C ASN A 274 -16.27 -16.25 -2.04
N GLY A 275 -15.53 -15.42 -2.75
CA GLY A 275 -14.23 -15.76 -3.33
C GLY A 275 -14.28 -16.59 -4.61
N GLN A 276 -15.47 -16.85 -5.17
CA GLN A 276 -15.66 -17.52 -6.45
C GLN A 276 -16.01 -16.50 -7.53
N GLN A 277 -15.32 -16.55 -8.66
CA GLN A 277 -15.59 -15.67 -9.79
C GLN A 277 -16.99 -15.94 -10.35
N VAL A 278 -17.79 -14.87 -10.47
CA VAL A 278 -19.15 -14.90 -11.06
C VAL A 278 -19.22 -14.25 -12.42
N SER A 279 -18.37 -13.26 -12.69
CA SER A 279 -18.29 -12.61 -14.00
C SER A 279 -16.90 -12.04 -14.27
N VAL A 280 -16.60 -11.81 -15.54
CA VAL A 280 -15.48 -11.01 -16.03
C VAL A 280 -15.96 -10.17 -17.20
N THR A 281 -15.54 -8.92 -17.25
CA THR A 281 -15.77 -8.00 -18.37
C THR A 281 -14.41 -7.50 -18.85
N GLU A 282 -14.17 -7.57 -20.16
CA GLU A 282 -12.91 -7.20 -20.80
C GLU A 282 -13.05 -5.90 -21.61
N GLY A 283 -11.93 -5.26 -21.92
CA GLY A 283 -11.90 -4.03 -22.72
C GLY A 283 -12.48 -2.82 -21.97
N ILE A 284 -12.42 -2.84 -20.63
CA ILE A 284 -12.93 -1.75 -19.81
C ILE A 284 -11.80 -0.75 -19.53
N ASP A 285 -12.08 0.53 -19.82
CA ASP A 285 -11.35 1.67 -19.30
C ASP A 285 -12.26 2.41 -18.32
N LYS A 286 -11.83 2.51 -17.06
CA LYS A 286 -12.68 3.00 -15.97
C LYS A 286 -11.97 4.15 -15.22
N THR A 287 -12.58 5.31 -15.24
CA THR A 287 -12.20 6.40 -14.33
C THR A 287 -12.89 6.17 -12.98
N ILE A 288 -12.09 6.14 -11.92
CA ILE A 288 -12.56 5.86 -10.56
C ILE A 288 -12.88 7.18 -9.88
N GLY A 289 -14.16 7.39 -9.61
CA GLY A 289 -14.67 8.53 -8.86
C GLY A 289 -15.31 8.09 -7.53
N THR A 290 -16.43 8.72 -7.17
CA THR A 290 -17.21 8.30 -5.99
C THR A 290 -17.68 6.85 -6.13
N ILE A 291 -17.32 6.04 -5.15
CA ILE A 291 -17.80 4.67 -5.02
C ILE A 291 -19.03 4.67 -4.13
N THR A 292 -20.10 4.04 -4.59
CA THR A 292 -21.34 3.87 -3.84
C THR A 292 -21.73 2.40 -3.84
N ILE A 293 -21.86 1.83 -2.65
CA ILE A 293 -22.30 0.45 -2.42
C ILE A 293 -23.71 0.50 -1.87
N GLN A 294 -24.64 -0.19 -2.53
CA GLN A 294 -26.02 -0.33 -2.09
C GLN A 294 -26.34 -1.79 -1.88
N GLY A 295 -27.03 -2.12 -0.80
CA GLY A 295 -27.41 -3.48 -0.47
C GLY A 295 -28.27 -3.56 0.76
N ASN A 296 -28.60 -4.79 1.14
CA ASN A 296 -29.31 -5.07 2.36
C ASN A 296 -28.28 -5.51 3.42
N ASN A 297 -28.22 -4.76 4.54
CA ASN A 297 -27.36 -5.15 5.67
C ASN A 297 -25.87 -5.24 5.28
N ILE A 298 -25.31 -4.11 4.80
CA ILE A 298 -23.90 -4.03 4.41
C ILE A 298 -23.04 -3.96 5.66
N HIS A 299 -22.03 -4.83 5.70
CA HIS A 299 -20.95 -4.86 6.69
C HIS A 299 -19.60 -4.87 5.99
N GLN A 300 -18.53 -4.56 6.70
CA GLN A 300 -17.15 -4.71 6.29
C GLN A 300 -16.86 -4.22 4.86
N VAL A 301 -16.67 -2.93 4.71
CA VAL A 301 -16.21 -2.37 3.45
C VAL A 301 -14.70 -2.31 3.43
N PHE A 302 -14.09 -2.85 2.39
CA PHE A 302 -12.67 -2.77 2.07
C PHE A 302 -12.47 -2.09 0.72
N PHE A 303 -11.47 -1.24 0.64
CA PHE A 303 -11.00 -0.71 -0.63
C PHE A 303 -9.48 -0.71 -0.68
N TYR A 304 -8.94 -1.30 -1.72
CA TYR A 304 -7.51 -1.44 -1.98
C TYR A 304 -7.16 -0.74 -3.29
N ARG A 305 -6.03 -0.06 -3.34
CA ARG A 305 -5.53 0.67 -4.52
C ARG A 305 -4.78 -0.20 -5.51
N ALA A 306 -5.12 -1.48 -5.60
CA ALA A 306 -4.51 -2.42 -6.52
C ALA A 306 -5.49 -3.57 -6.84
N ALA A 307 -5.33 -4.19 -7.99
CA ALA A 307 -6.04 -5.41 -8.34
C ALA A 307 -5.48 -6.59 -7.53
N MET A 308 -6.35 -7.36 -6.91
CA MET A 308 -6.01 -8.61 -6.24
C MET A 308 -6.06 -9.77 -7.22
N THR A 309 -5.17 -10.74 -7.02
CA THR A 309 -5.25 -12.05 -7.63
C THR A 309 -6.44 -12.83 -7.08
N GLU A 310 -6.91 -13.84 -7.82
CA GLU A 310 -7.97 -14.73 -7.34
C GLU A 310 -7.62 -15.40 -6.01
N ARG A 311 -6.34 -15.71 -5.78
CA ARG A 311 -5.81 -16.28 -4.52
C ARG A 311 -6.03 -15.32 -3.35
N GLU A 312 -5.78 -14.04 -3.55
CA GLU A 312 -5.98 -12.98 -2.54
C GLU A 312 -7.47 -12.74 -2.28
N VAL A 313 -8.30 -12.70 -3.33
CA VAL A 313 -9.76 -12.58 -3.21
C VAL A 313 -10.34 -13.75 -2.38
N ARG A 314 -9.89 -14.98 -2.64
CA ARG A 314 -10.29 -16.15 -1.85
C ARG A 314 -9.82 -16.08 -0.40
N ALA A 315 -8.65 -15.52 -0.15
CA ALA A 315 -8.13 -15.33 1.22
C ALA A 315 -8.96 -14.28 1.97
N LEU A 316 -9.26 -13.16 1.33
CA LEU A 316 -10.11 -12.10 1.89
C LEU A 316 -11.52 -12.62 2.22
N ALA A 317 -12.14 -13.36 1.30
CA ALA A 317 -13.46 -13.98 1.52
C ALA A 317 -13.50 -15.00 2.67
N ARG A 318 -12.34 -15.52 3.10
CA ARG A 318 -12.20 -16.40 4.29
C ARG A 318 -11.86 -15.62 5.57
N GLY A 319 -11.98 -14.29 5.57
CA GLY A 319 -11.68 -13.44 6.70
C GLY A 319 -10.19 -13.25 6.98
N LYS A 320 -9.31 -13.43 5.98
CA LYS A 320 -7.91 -13.06 6.12
C LYS A 320 -7.76 -11.55 5.97
N MET A 321 -7.11 -10.90 6.95
CA MET A 321 -6.75 -9.50 6.83
C MET A 321 -5.59 -9.35 5.85
N LEU A 322 -5.86 -8.71 4.72
CA LEU A 322 -4.86 -8.31 3.72
C LEU A 322 -4.63 -6.80 3.87
N ARG A 323 -3.37 -6.36 3.88
CA ARG A 323 -3.03 -4.98 4.25
C ARG A 323 -2.45 -4.15 3.11
N SER A 324 -2.00 -4.81 2.03
CA SER A 324 -1.26 -4.13 0.96
C SER A 324 -2.14 -3.14 0.20
N SER A 325 -1.75 -1.86 0.24
CA SER A 325 -2.47 -0.76 -0.39
C SER A 325 -3.92 -0.60 0.09
N LEU A 326 -4.21 -1.00 1.32
CA LEU A 326 -5.53 -0.85 1.93
C LEU A 326 -5.79 0.62 2.26
N GLU A 327 -6.76 1.23 1.59
CA GLU A 327 -7.14 2.62 1.82
C GLU A 327 -8.36 2.75 2.73
N ILE A 328 -9.31 1.83 2.62
CA ILE A 328 -10.51 1.80 3.47
C ILE A 328 -10.70 0.41 4.06
N TYR A 329 -10.95 0.38 5.35
CA TYR A 329 -11.49 -0.75 6.09
C TYR A 329 -12.46 -0.27 7.15
N CYS A 330 -13.75 -0.45 6.91
CA CYS A 330 -14.82 -0.09 7.84
C CYS A 330 -15.68 -1.33 8.14
N PRO A 331 -15.64 -1.85 9.37
CA PRO A 331 -16.51 -2.95 9.79
C PRO A 331 -18.00 -2.60 9.81
N LEU A 332 -18.34 -1.30 9.97
CA LEU A 332 -19.69 -0.76 10.01
C LEU A 332 -20.57 -1.28 11.17
N LEU A 333 -19.95 -1.79 12.24
CA LEU A 333 -20.66 -2.31 13.41
C LEU A 333 -21.52 -1.22 14.06
N GLY A 334 -22.82 -1.47 14.18
CA GLY A 334 -23.77 -0.49 14.71
C GLY A 334 -23.82 0.84 13.93
N GLY A 335 -23.39 0.85 12.67
CA GLY A 335 -23.32 2.05 11.85
C GLY A 335 -22.07 2.90 12.06
N ASP A 336 -21.04 2.40 12.77
CA ASP A 336 -19.76 3.08 12.93
C ASP A 336 -19.00 3.14 11.58
N THR A 337 -18.63 4.37 11.16
CA THR A 337 -17.89 4.64 9.92
C THR A 337 -16.39 4.78 10.13
N THR A 338 -15.87 4.40 11.28
CA THR A 338 -14.42 4.45 11.56
C THR A 338 -13.65 3.65 10.52
N ASN A 339 -12.73 4.34 9.82
CA ASN A 339 -11.81 3.69 8.92
C ASN A 339 -10.62 3.15 9.70
N TYR A 340 -10.45 1.84 9.74
CA TYR A 340 -9.36 1.15 10.44
C TYR A 340 -8.10 0.95 9.57
N ALA A 341 -8.17 1.23 8.25
CA ALA A 341 -6.97 1.25 7.41
C ALA A 341 -6.01 2.37 7.84
N GLN A 342 -4.73 2.23 7.53
CA GLN A 342 -3.71 3.24 7.85
C GLN A 342 -3.74 4.41 6.85
N THR A 343 -4.90 5.05 6.74
CA THR A 343 -5.17 6.25 5.94
C THR A 343 -6.08 7.19 6.71
N MET A 344 -6.24 8.42 6.23
CA MET A 344 -7.16 9.42 6.80
C MET A 344 -8.47 9.52 6.02
N ASN A 345 -8.67 8.68 5.00
CA ASN A 345 -9.88 8.68 4.19
C ASN A 345 -11.13 8.33 5.00
N CYS A 346 -12.28 8.84 4.59
CA CYS A 346 -13.55 8.75 5.31
C CYS A 346 -14.63 8.03 4.49
N VAL A 347 -15.53 7.37 5.20
CA VAL A 347 -16.70 6.70 4.65
C VAL A 347 -17.97 7.41 5.14
N SER A 348 -18.95 7.53 4.25
CA SER A 348 -20.27 8.10 4.56
C SER A 348 -21.36 7.05 4.45
N ILE A 349 -22.29 7.06 5.41
CA ILE A 349 -23.50 6.25 5.40
C ILE A 349 -24.67 7.12 4.93
N HIS A 350 -25.49 6.57 4.04
CA HIS A 350 -26.73 7.20 3.62
C HIS A 350 -27.91 6.35 4.12
N ASN A 351 -28.65 6.88 5.06
CA ASN A 351 -29.93 6.30 5.47
C ASN A 351 -31.00 6.71 4.45
N LYS A 352 -31.78 5.75 4.01
CA LYS A 352 -32.95 6.00 3.14
C LYS A 352 -34.02 6.77 3.90
#